data_90d0da4ef2bfded9bc93ee09314bb6d9
#
_entry.id   90d0da4ef2bfded9bc93ee09314bb6d9
#
_cell.length_a   1.000
_cell.length_b   1.000
_cell.length_c   1.000
_cell.angle_alpha   90.00
_cell.angle_beta   90.00
_cell.angle_gamma   90.00
#
_symmetry.space_group_name_H-M   'P 1'
#
loop_
_entity.id
_entity.type
_entity.pdbx_description
1 polymer ?
#
loop_
_entity_poly.entity_id
_entity_poly.type
_entity_poly.pdbx_seq_one_letter_code
_entity_poly.pdbx_strand_id
1 'polypeptide(L)'
;MITKIKNGRIILADHIIDGYSLYFENGKILGVFNDHAPHAPASDREIDASGRFVSPGFVDIHTHGAGGYDFLDCEAEGFAKIAQTHAKFGTTSLVPTATSGSLEELLEMFSAYRRAKTRAERITDGADFLGVHLEGPYFAPSQKGAQDEKYVRGFNRDEYLKILELGGKDIVRWSAAPELDGAEEFAGELVKRRILPSIGHSDADSDVVERAYAAGFTHVTHLYSCTSGVHRKNALRYAGIIESAYLIDGMTVEIIADGIHLPPALLKLVYKIKGAGHTALVTDSMRAAGMPEGKSILGSKKNGIEVIVEDSVAKMPDRSCFAGSVATTDRLVRNMVNLAGVSLTDAVKMASETPARIIGSSNKGSLERGKDADIIMFDENIHVTSVFVKGKEVFGE
;
A
#
# COMPACT_ATOMS: atom_id res chain seq x y z
N MET A 1 -29.08 -9.81 6.33
CA MET A 1 -29.75 -8.64 5.70
C MET A 1 -29.01 -8.34 4.40
N ILE A 2 -29.69 -8.54 3.29
CA ILE A 2 -29.15 -8.31 1.94
C ILE A 2 -29.23 -6.82 1.60
N THR A 3 -28.09 -6.23 1.31
CA THR A 3 -27.99 -4.82 0.86
C THR A 3 -27.72 -4.78 -0.63
N LYS A 4 -28.45 -3.91 -1.33
CA LYS A 4 -28.32 -3.63 -2.76
C LYS A 4 -27.80 -2.21 -2.96
N ILE A 5 -26.73 -2.03 -3.74
CA ILE A 5 -26.32 -0.73 -4.28
C ILE A 5 -26.80 -0.67 -5.73
N LYS A 6 -27.67 0.30 -6.04
CA LYS A 6 -28.31 0.51 -7.35
C LYS A 6 -27.91 1.84 -7.99
N ASN A 7 -28.26 2.00 -9.27
CA ASN A 7 -28.07 3.25 -10.03
C ASN A 7 -26.62 3.74 -10.04
N GLY A 8 -25.65 2.82 -9.99
CA GLY A 8 -24.22 3.15 -10.06
C GLY A 8 -23.56 2.57 -11.32
N ARG A 9 -22.40 3.13 -11.66
CA ARG A 9 -21.50 2.58 -12.67
C ARG A 9 -20.50 1.66 -11.98
N ILE A 10 -20.67 0.36 -12.14
CA ILE A 10 -19.88 -0.63 -11.40
C ILE A 10 -18.58 -0.90 -12.11
N ILE A 11 -17.45 -0.70 -11.41
CA ILE A 11 -16.10 -0.97 -11.92
C ILE A 11 -15.76 -2.43 -11.63
N LEU A 12 -15.63 -3.21 -12.69
CA LEU A 12 -15.11 -4.58 -12.67
C LEU A 12 -13.62 -4.61 -13.02
N ALA A 13 -13.04 -5.81 -13.08
CA ALA A 13 -11.58 -5.97 -13.24
C ALA A 13 -11.02 -5.36 -14.54
N ASP A 14 -11.82 -5.26 -15.61
CA ASP A 14 -11.39 -4.85 -16.94
C ASP A 14 -12.37 -3.89 -17.66
N HIS A 15 -13.55 -3.65 -17.10
CA HIS A 15 -14.57 -2.78 -17.70
C HIS A 15 -15.52 -2.16 -16.67
N ILE A 16 -16.31 -1.20 -17.11
CA ILE A 16 -17.35 -0.54 -16.31
C ILE A 16 -18.70 -0.92 -16.89
N ILE A 17 -19.68 -1.24 -16.05
CA ILE A 17 -21.01 -1.61 -16.46
C ILE A 17 -22.08 -0.72 -15.83
N ASP A 18 -23.13 -0.45 -16.61
CA ASP A 18 -24.34 0.28 -16.21
C ASP A 18 -25.56 -0.64 -16.27
N GLY A 19 -26.65 -0.31 -15.53
CA GLY A 19 -27.88 -1.11 -15.49
C GLY A 19 -27.73 -2.39 -14.67
N TYR A 20 -26.77 -2.42 -13.77
CA TYR A 20 -26.54 -3.50 -12.83
C TYR A 20 -26.52 -2.96 -11.40
N SER A 21 -26.80 -3.83 -10.45
CA SER A 21 -26.71 -3.56 -9.02
C SER A 21 -25.77 -4.54 -8.34
N LEU A 22 -25.05 -4.05 -7.34
CA LEU A 22 -24.16 -4.85 -6.48
C LEU A 22 -24.93 -5.28 -5.23
N TYR A 23 -24.84 -6.55 -4.90
CA TYR A 23 -25.49 -7.13 -3.72
C TYR A 23 -24.44 -7.70 -2.77
N PHE A 24 -24.66 -7.47 -1.47
CA PHE A 24 -23.81 -8.03 -0.42
C PHE A 24 -24.63 -8.37 0.84
N GLU A 25 -24.14 -9.32 1.61
CA GLU A 25 -24.73 -9.78 2.84
C GLU A 25 -23.66 -10.30 3.80
N ASN A 26 -23.82 -10.06 5.11
CA ASN A 26 -22.93 -10.54 6.16
C ASN A 26 -21.44 -10.24 5.87
N GLY A 27 -21.17 -9.05 5.33
CA GLY A 27 -19.81 -8.62 5.01
C GLY A 27 -19.21 -9.22 3.74
N LYS A 28 -20.00 -9.96 2.93
CA LYS A 28 -19.53 -10.63 1.71
C LYS A 28 -20.32 -10.21 0.49
N ILE A 29 -19.62 -10.08 -0.65
CA ILE A 29 -20.23 -9.85 -1.95
C ILE A 29 -21.04 -11.09 -2.36
N LEU A 30 -22.31 -10.90 -2.70
CA LEU A 30 -23.17 -11.92 -3.30
C LEU A 30 -23.01 -11.96 -4.83
N GLY A 31 -22.79 -10.81 -5.45
CA GLY A 31 -22.56 -10.66 -6.87
C GLY A 31 -23.10 -9.36 -7.41
N VAL A 32 -22.89 -9.18 -8.72
CA VAL A 32 -23.40 -8.06 -9.52
C VAL A 32 -24.46 -8.65 -10.46
N PHE A 33 -25.66 -8.10 -10.41
CA PHE A 33 -26.81 -8.60 -11.16
C PHE A 33 -27.41 -7.49 -12.02
N ASN A 34 -27.86 -7.85 -13.24
CA ASN A 34 -28.60 -6.92 -14.08
C ASN A 34 -29.91 -6.52 -13.38
N ASP A 35 -30.28 -5.26 -13.42
CA ASP A 35 -31.46 -4.72 -12.71
C ASP A 35 -32.78 -5.33 -13.16
N HIS A 36 -32.83 -5.91 -14.36
CA HIS A 36 -33.99 -6.60 -14.92
C HIS A 36 -33.89 -8.13 -14.82
N ALA A 37 -32.83 -8.66 -14.18
CA ALA A 37 -32.66 -10.11 -14.08
C ALA A 37 -33.69 -10.73 -13.11
N PRO A 38 -34.44 -11.75 -13.53
CA PRO A 38 -35.47 -12.38 -12.70
C PRO A 38 -34.88 -13.16 -11.50
N HIS A 39 -33.58 -13.35 -11.48
CA HIS A 39 -32.85 -14.10 -10.44
C HIS A 39 -32.04 -13.24 -9.50
N ALA A 40 -32.16 -11.90 -9.57
CA ALA A 40 -31.53 -11.03 -8.62
C ALA A 40 -32.11 -11.27 -7.20
N PRO A 41 -31.28 -11.30 -6.13
CA PRO A 41 -31.78 -11.47 -4.78
C PRO A 41 -32.75 -10.36 -4.38
N ALA A 42 -33.79 -10.70 -3.60
CA ALA A 42 -34.58 -9.66 -2.94
C ALA A 42 -33.71 -8.95 -1.90
N SER A 43 -33.73 -7.62 -1.88
CA SER A 43 -32.94 -6.82 -0.95
C SER A 43 -33.78 -6.35 0.24
N ASP A 44 -33.16 -6.34 1.42
CA ASP A 44 -33.76 -5.79 2.65
C ASP A 44 -33.46 -4.27 2.79
N ARG A 45 -32.34 -3.83 2.21
CA ARG A 45 -31.87 -2.44 2.20
C ARG A 45 -31.37 -2.07 0.81
N GLU A 46 -31.74 -0.87 0.36
CA GLU A 46 -31.24 -0.29 -0.88
C GLU A 46 -30.43 0.98 -0.61
N ILE A 47 -29.33 1.13 -1.36
CA ILE A 47 -28.48 2.31 -1.39
C ILE A 47 -28.46 2.81 -2.83
N ASP A 48 -28.76 4.08 -3.03
CA ASP A 48 -28.74 4.70 -4.36
C ASP A 48 -27.38 5.35 -4.61
N ALA A 49 -26.61 4.82 -5.53
CA ALA A 49 -25.34 5.41 -5.93
C ALA A 49 -25.48 6.69 -6.75
N SER A 50 -26.69 7.01 -7.23
CA SER A 50 -27.03 8.27 -7.94
C SER A 50 -26.06 8.57 -9.10
N GLY A 51 -25.74 7.58 -9.90
CA GLY A 51 -24.82 7.69 -11.06
C GLY A 51 -23.32 7.69 -10.73
N ARG A 52 -22.95 7.60 -9.45
CA ARG A 52 -21.53 7.51 -9.03
C ARG A 52 -20.91 6.18 -9.47
N PHE A 53 -19.59 6.14 -9.49
CA PHE A 53 -18.88 4.88 -9.63
C PHE A 53 -19.00 4.06 -8.34
N VAL A 54 -19.19 2.75 -8.51
CA VAL A 54 -19.17 1.74 -7.45
C VAL A 54 -17.96 0.84 -7.71
N SER A 55 -17.00 0.84 -6.83
CA SER A 55 -15.67 0.25 -7.03
C SER A 55 -15.30 -0.68 -5.87
N PRO A 56 -14.42 -1.66 -6.08
CA PRO A 56 -13.74 -2.28 -4.96
C PRO A 56 -13.01 -1.22 -4.15
N GLY A 57 -12.96 -1.41 -2.83
CA GLY A 57 -12.20 -0.58 -1.92
C GLY A 57 -10.71 -0.68 -2.18
N PHE A 58 -9.98 0.40 -1.95
CA PHE A 58 -8.54 0.46 -2.14
C PHE A 58 -7.79 -0.32 -1.06
N VAL A 59 -6.64 -0.86 -1.42
CA VAL A 59 -5.74 -1.64 -0.57
C VAL A 59 -4.37 -0.96 -0.60
N ASP A 60 -3.95 -0.42 0.52
CA ASP A 60 -2.64 0.24 0.65
C ASP A 60 -1.67 -0.67 1.41
N ILE A 61 -0.64 -1.14 0.71
CA ILE A 61 0.34 -2.09 1.25
C ILE A 61 1.62 -1.44 1.77
N HIS A 62 1.66 -0.09 1.79
CA HIS A 62 2.79 0.68 2.29
C HIS A 62 2.30 2.05 2.82
N THR A 63 2.16 2.18 4.14
CA THR A 63 1.79 3.42 4.81
C THR A 63 2.32 3.44 6.24
N HIS A 64 2.95 4.55 6.67
CA HIS A 64 3.51 4.74 8.01
C HIS A 64 2.51 5.40 8.96
N GLY A 65 1.55 6.18 8.41
CA GLY A 65 0.63 6.89 9.26
C GLY A 65 -0.31 7.84 8.52
N ALA A 66 -1.20 8.45 9.28
CA ALA A 66 -2.12 9.51 8.83
C ALA A 66 -2.81 10.17 10.04
N GLY A 67 -3.48 11.32 9.83
CA GLY A 67 -4.32 11.94 10.84
C GLY A 67 -3.60 12.32 12.12
N GLY A 68 -2.30 12.63 12.06
CA GLY A 68 -1.46 13.04 13.18
C GLY A 68 -0.77 11.88 13.92
N TYR A 69 -0.95 10.63 13.49
CA TYR A 69 -0.40 9.43 14.12
C TYR A 69 0.50 8.64 13.17
N ASP A 70 1.49 7.96 13.76
CA ASP A 70 2.38 7.00 13.11
C ASP A 70 2.21 5.63 13.77
N PHE A 71 2.38 4.54 13.02
CA PHE A 71 2.27 3.20 13.57
C PHE A 71 3.35 2.90 14.62
N LEU A 72 4.51 3.54 14.53
CA LEU A 72 5.57 3.47 15.54
C LEU A 72 5.32 4.32 16.80
N ASP A 73 4.21 5.07 16.88
CA ASP A 73 3.75 5.61 18.16
C ASP A 73 3.25 4.50 19.11
N CYS A 74 2.97 3.31 18.56
CA CYS A 74 2.55 2.09 19.28
C CYS A 74 1.25 2.26 20.10
N GLU A 75 0.42 3.23 19.75
CA GLU A 75 -0.84 3.54 20.38
C GLU A 75 -2.00 2.86 19.62
N ALA A 76 -2.79 2.00 20.25
CA ALA A 76 -3.93 1.33 19.60
C ALA A 76 -4.98 2.33 19.08
N GLU A 77 -5.16 3.46 19.75
CA GLU A 77 -6.01 4.56 19.30
C GLU A 77 -5.44 5.23 18.03
N GLY A 78 -4.11 5.39 17.96
CA GLY A 78 -3.42 5.89 16.78
C GLY A 78 -3.66 5.03 15.55
N PHE A 79 -3.56 3.70 15.69
CA PHE A 79 -3.91 2.76 14.61
C PHE A 79 -5.35 2.95 14.13
N ALA A 80 -6.31 3.08 15.04
CA ALA A 80 -7.70 3.31 14.67
C ALA A 80 -7.89 4.65 13.94
N LYS A 81 -7.21 5.71 14.41
CA LYS A 81 -7.27 7.03 13.76
C LYS A 81 -6.67 7.04 12.37
N ILE A 82 -5.55 6.34 12.17
CA ILE A 82 -4.94 6.15 10.85
C ILE A 82 -5.92 5.42 9.94
N ALA A 83 -6.49 4.29 10.39
CA ALA A 83 -7.45 3.51 9.61
C ALA A 83 -8.70 4.32 9.21
N GLN A 84 -9.23 5.13 10.14
CA GLN A 84 -10.36 6.04 9.87
C GLN A 84 -9.99 7.15 8.88
N THR A 85 -8.78 7.69 8.99
CA THR A 85 -8.31 8.75 8.08
C THR A 85 -8.18 8.22 6.66
N HIS A 86 -7.51 7.08 6.47
CA HIS A 86 -7.37 6.46 5.16
C HIS A 86 -8.72 6.02 4.56
N ALA A 87 -9.65 5.54 5.39
CA ALA A 87 -10.98 5.14 4.92
C ALA A 87 -11.73 6.29 4.22
N LYS A 88 -11.63 7.53 4.71
CA LYS A 88 -12.25 8.71 4.07
C LYS A 88 -11.81 8.91 2.62
N PHE A 89 -10.66 8.40 2.26
CA PHE A 89 -10.07 8.49 0.92
C PHE A 89 -10.14 7.16 0.14
N GLY A 90 -11.06 6.27 0.54
CA GLY A 90 -11.37 5.04 -0.16
C GLY A 90 -10.52 3.83 0.20
N THR A 91 -9.54 3.95 1.08
CA THR A 91 -8.75 2.80 1.52
C THR A 91 -9.56 1.96 2.50
N THR A 92 -9.87 0.73 2.12
CA THR A 92 -10.62 -0.22 2.96
C THR A 92 -9.74 -1.23 3.66
N SER A 93 -8.49 -1.33 3.23
CA SER A 93 -7.51 -2.26 3.81
C SER A 93 -6.11 -1.66 3.81
N LEU A 94 -5.38 -1.85 4.91
CA LEU A 94 -4.04 -1.32 5.15
C LEU A 94 -3.05 -2.40 5.54
N VAL A 95 -1.79 -2.19 5.18
CA VAL A 95 -0.63 -2.86 5.78
C VAL A 95 0.20 -1.82 6.53
N PRO A 96 0.00 -1.67 7.86
CA PRO A 96 0.82 -0.83 8.71
C PRO A 96 2.31 -1.06 8.49
N THR A 97 3.05 0.01 8.21
CA THR A 97 4.48 -0.04 7.90
C THR A 97 5.32 0.59 9.01
N ALA A 98 6.34 -0.15 9.48
CA ALA A 98 7.38 0.39 10.35
C ALA A 98 8.55 0.88 9.52
N THR A 99 9.04 2.11 9.77
CA THR A 99 10.36 2.55 9.31
C THR A 99 11.47 1.80 10.08
N SER A 100 12.73 1.96 9.68
CA SER A 100 13.86 1.43 10.42
C SER A 100 13.84 1.92 11.89
N GLY A 101 13.92 0.99 12.81
CA GLY A 101 13.84 1.26 14.23
C GLY A 101 14.68 0.29 15.06
N SER A 102 14.66 0.45 16.38
CA SER A 102 15.23 -0.52 17.31
C SER A 102 14.37 -1.80 17.34
N LEU A 103 14.98 -2.91 17.76
CA LEU A 103 14.25 -4.15 17.97
C LEU A 103 13.08 -3.95 18.95
N GLU A 104 13.28 -3.16 19.99
CA GLU A 104 12.26 -2.88 21.00
C GLU A 104 11.04 -2.15 20.40
N GLU A 105 11.27 -1.09 19.61
CA GLU A 105 10.20 -0.34 18.93
C GLU A 105 9.37 -1.25 17.97
N LEU A 106 10.05 -2.11 17.22
CA LEU A 106 9.37 -3.05 16.33
C LEU A 106 8.50 -4.05 17.11
N LEU A 107 8.98 -4.54 18.26
CA LEU A 107 8.22 -5.46 19.10
C LEU A 107 7.03 -4.79 19.79
N GLU A 108 7.17 -3.53 20.21
CA GLU A 108 6.06 -2.72 20.73
C GLU A 108 4.99 -2.51 19.66
N MET A 109 5.39 -2.25 18.41
CA MET A 109 4.46 -2.09 17.29
C MET A 109 3.63 -3.36 17.06
N PHE A 110 4.21 -4.57 17.06
CA PHE A 110 3.42 -5.80 16.94
C PHE A 110 2.38 -5.95 18.04
N SER A 111 2.74 -5.59 19.27
CA SER A 111 1.80 -5.62 20.40
C SER A 111 0.64 -4.63 20.20
N ALA A 112 0.95 -3.41 19.74
CA ALA A 112 -0.05 -2.40 19.42
C ALA A 112 -0.93 -2.81 18.23
N TYR A 113 -0.34 -3.35 17.17
CA TYR A 113 -1.03 -3.90 16.01
C TYR A 113 -2.07 -4.95 16.41
N ARG A 114 -1.70 -5.94 17.24
CA ARG A 114 -2.62 -7.00 17.68
C ARG A 114 -3.80 -6.44 18.46
N ARG A 115 -3.57 -5.47 19.34
CA ARG A 115 -4.67 -4.78 20.06
C ARG A 115 -5.58 -4.04 19.11
N ALA A 116 -5.00 -3.29 18.15
CA ALA A 116 -5.75 -2.52 17.17
C ALA A 116 -6.55 -3.44 16.23
N LYS A 117 -5.97 -4.55 15.75
CA LYS A 117 -6.64 -5.54 14.92
C LYS A 117 -7.85 -6.16 15.63
N THR A 118 -7.67 -6.59 16.88
CA THR A 118 -8.77 -7.14 17.69
C THR A 118 -9.89 -6.10 17.87
N ARG A 119 -9.57 -4.82 18.03
CA ARG A 119 -10.55 -3.74 18.10
C ARG A 119 -11.27 -3.57 16.74
N ALA A 120 -10.54 -3.52 15.62
CA ALA A 120 -11.10 -3.35 14.30
C ALA A 120 -12.06 -4.50 13.91
N GLU A 121 -11.74 -5.74 14.28
CA GLU A 121 -12.62 -6.89 14.08
C GLU A 121 -13.97 -6.76 14.81
N ARG A 122 -14.00 -6.06 15.95
CA ARG A 122 -15.22 -5.85 16.74
C ARG A 122 -16.04 -4.63 16.32
N ILE A 123 -15.37 -3.53 15.98
CA ILE A 123 -16.03 -2.22 15.81
C ILE A 123 -16.20 -1.89 14.34
N THR A 124 -15.25 -2.21 13.47
CA THR A 124 -15.22 -1.85 12.03
C THR A 124 -15.59 -0.36 11.82
N ASP A 125 -14.69 0.53 12.16
CA ASP A 125 -14.88 1.98 12.08
C ASP A 125 -13.83 2.68 11.18
N GLY A 126 -13.08 1.89 10.41
CA GLY A 126 -12.03 2.32 9.50
C GLY A 126 -11.56 1.19 8.61
N ALA A 127 -10.44 1.35 7.93
CA ALA A 127 -9.83 0.33 7.10
C ALA A 127 -9.40 -0.92 7.92
N ASP A 128 -9.49 -2.09 7.30
CA ASP A 128 -9.05 -3.38 7.88
C ASP A 128 -7.52 -3.51 7.86
N PHE A 129 -6.94 -4.23 8.81
CA PHE A 129 -5.50 -4.47 8.88
C PHE A 129 -5.13 -5.86 8.33
N LEU A 130 -4.33 -5.90 7.27
CA LEU A 130 -3.98 -7.15 6.56
C LEU A 130 -2.68 -7.81 7.04
N GLY A 131 -1.91 -7.13 7.86
CA GLY A 131 -0.61 -7.55 8.36
C GLY A 131 0.26 -6.35 8.61
N VAL A 132 1.56 -6.57 8.77
CA VAL A 132 2.58 -5.55 9.00
C VAL A 132 3.64 -5.65 7.92
N HIS A 133 4.07 -4.51 7.40
CA HIS A 133 5.24 -4.35 6.56
C HIS A 133 6.40 -3.82 7.42
N LEU A 134 7.55 -4.47 7.37
CA LEU A 134 8.78 -3.96 7.94
C LEU A 134 9.61 -3.31 6.81
N GLU A 135 9.78 -2.00 6.87
CA GLU A 135 10.61 -1.26 5.94
C GLU A 135 11.98 -1.01 6.55
N GLY A 136 12.88 -1.95 6.33
CA GLY A 136 14.22 -2.00 6.96
C GLY A 136 14.23 -2.90 8.20
N PRO A 137 15.32 -2.82 8.99
CA PRO A 137 16.44 -1.87 8.96
C PRO A 137 17.62 -2.28 8.05
N TYR A 138 17.51 -3.36 7.31
CA TYR A 138 18.58 -3.95 6.52
C TYR A 138 18.68 -3.26 5.17
N PHE A 139 19.23 -2.04 5.15
CA PHE A 139 19.30 -1.15 3.99
C PHE A 139 20.72 -0.73 3.66
N ALA A 140 20.97 -0.35 2.40
CA ALA A 140 22.21 0.25 1.98
C ALA A 140 22.33 1.66 2.59
N PRO A 141 23.42 2.00 3.30
CA PRO A 141 23.60 3.34 3.89
C PRO A 141 23.52 4.48 2.87
N SER A 142 23.98 4.25 1.63
CA SER A 142 23.91 5.19 0.50
C SER A 142 22.48 5.48 0.02
N GLN A 143 21.54 4.55 0.26
CA GLN A 143 20.14 4.63 -0.16
C GLN A 143 19.19 4.77 1.04
N LYS A 144 19.68 5.22 2.19
CA LYS A 144 18.86 5.36 3.41
C LYS A 144 17.67 6.32 3.24
N GLY A 145 17.74 7.29 2.31
CA GLY A 145 16.70 8.31 2.18
C GLY A 145 16.47 9.05 3.50
N ALA A 146 15.21 9.13 3.92
CA ALA A 146 14.81 9.73 5.18
C ALA A 146 14.83 8.74 6.37
N GLN A 147 15.34 7.51 6.20
CA GLN A 147 15.51 6.58 7.32
C GLN A 147 16.60 7.08 8.26
N ASP A 148 16.39 6.92 9.59
CA ASP A 148 17.39 7.32 10.59
C ASP A 148 18.64 6.42 10.48
N GLU A 149 19.76 7.02 10.11
CA GLU A 149 21.02 6.32 9.84
C GLU A 149 21.48 5.44 11.02
N LYS A 150 21.18 5.84 12.25
CA LYS A 150 21.55 5.05 13.45
C LYS A 150 20.90 3.66 13.48
N TYR A 151 19.82 3.45 12.74
CA TYR A 151 19.12 2.17 12.68
C TYR A 151 19.44 1.37 11.42
N VAL A 152 19.97 1.99 10.36
CA VAL A 152 20.35 1.32 9.13
C VAL A 152 21.57 0.43 9.38
N ARG A 153 21.45 -0.86 9.03
CA ARG A 153 22.48 -1.89 9.33
C ARG A 153 22.42 -3.06 8.36
N GLY A 154 23.46 -3.87 8.36
CA GLY A 154 23.51 -5.17 7.67
C GLY A 154 22.62 -6.21 8.35
N PHE A 155 22.42 -7.35 7.69
CA PHE A 155 21.64 -8.46 8.26
C PHE A 155 22.28 -8.99 9.53
N ASN A 156 21.45 -9.18 10.55
CA ASN A 156 21.81 -9.91 11.77
C ASN A 156 20.85 -11.09 11.92
N ARG A 157 21.38 -12.31 11.78
CA ARG A 157 20.56 -13.53 11.74
C ARG A 157 19.75 -13.73 13.02
N ASP A 158 20.37 -13.55 14.17
CA ASP A 158 19.68 -13.76 15.45
C ASP A 158 18.60 -12.71 15.68
N GLU A 159 18.82 -11.47 15.23
CA GLU A 159 17.86 -10.39 15.31
C GLU A 159 16.64 -10.67 14.41
N TYR A 160 16.83 -10.94 13.11
CA TYR A 160 15.69 -11.15 12.24
C TYR A 160 14.91 -12.43 12.57
N LEU A 161 15.58 -13.49 13.03
CA LEU A 161 14.88 -14.68 13.50
C LEU A 161 14.02 -14.40 14.73
N LYS A 162 14.50 -13.58 15.65
CA LYS A 162 13.72 -13.14 16.82
C LYS A 162 12.52 -12.29 16.40
N ILE A 163 12.68 -11.37 15.44
CA ILE A 163 11.57 -10.58 14.90
C ILE A 163 10.55 -11.51 14.23
N LEU A 164 10.99 -12.48 13.43
CA LEU A 164 10.13 -13.47 12.76
C LEU A 164 9.40 -14.37 13.75
N GLU A 165 10.03 -14.76 14.84
CA GLU A 165 9.39 -15.54 15.90
C GLU A 165 8.29 -14.73 16.61
N LEU A 166 8.57 -13.50 16.99
CA LEU A 166 7.66 -12.66 17.77
C LEU A 166 6.57 -11.99 16.93
N GLY A 167 6.89 -11.57 15.69
CA GLY A 167 5.94 -11.03 14.72
C GLY A 167 5.06 -12.13 14.11
N GLY A 168 5.64 -13.29 13.85
CA GLY A 168 4.92 -14.46 13.36
C GLY A 168 4.12 -14.16 12.08
N LYS A 169 2.85 -14.59 12.09
CA LYS A 169 1.89 -14.40 10.98
C LYS A 169 1.44 -12.95 10.75
N ASP A 170 1.79 -12.06 11.65
CA ASP A 170 1.42 -10.64 11.50
C ASP A 170 2.32 -9.96 10.47
N ILE A 171 3.54 -10.44 10.23
CA ILE A 171 4.42 -9.91 9.18
C ILE A 171 3.96 -10.50 7.84
N VAL A 172 3.59 -9.63 6.89
CA VAL A 172 3.22 -10.04 5.52
C VAL A 172 4.26 -9.62 4.48
N ARG A 173 5.10 -8.64 4.81
CA ARG A 173 6.10 -8.09 3.90
C ARG A 173 7.30 -7.55 4.66
N TRP A 174 8.50 -7.68 4.07
CA TRP A 174 9.72 -7.10 4.63
C TRP A 174 10.62 -6.57 3.51
N SER A 175 10.92 -5.27 3.55
CA SER A 175 11.79 -4.60 2.58
C SER A 175 13.23 -4.58 3.06
N ALA A 176 14.17 -4.94 2.18
CA ALA A 176 15.60 -4.98 2.50
C ALA A 176 16.45 -4.78 1.23
N ALA A 177 17.72 -4.45 1.41
CA ALA A 177 18.72 -4.29 0.36
C ALA A 177 19.39 -5.65 0.05
N PRO A 178 19.20 -6.21 -1.14
CA PRO A 178 19.67 -7.56 -1.45
C PRO A 178 21.18 -7.68 -1.71
N GLU A 179 21.89 -6.57 -1.85
CA GLU A 179 23.35 -6.55 -1.98
C GLU A 179 24.09 -6.77 -0.66
N LEU A 180 23.39 -6.70 0.48
CA LEU A 180 23.98 -6.93 1.79
C LEU A 180 24.22 -8.41 2.05
N ASP A 181 25.35 -8.72 2.71
CA ASP A 181 25.71 -10.10 3.05
C ASP A 181 24.60 -10.79 3.88
N GLY A 182 24.18 -11.98 3.47
CA GLY A 182 23.12 -12.74 4.14
C GLY A 182 21.72 -12.54 3.55
N ALA A 183 21.54 -11.71 2.51
CA ALA A 183 20.25 -11.42 1.92
C ALA A 183 19.50 -12.66 1.38
N GLU A 184 20.21 -13.60 0.73
CA GLU A 184 19.59 -14.81 0.19
C GLU A 184 19.07 -15.74 1.30
N GLU A 185 19.84 -15.91 2.40
CA GLU A 185 19.40 -16.67 3.57
C GLU A 185 18.16 -16.02 4.21
N PHE A 186 18.21 -14.71 4.41
CA PHE A 186 17.08 -13.94 4.92
C PHE A 186 15.82 -14.12 4.07
N ALA A 187 15.94 -13.96 2.75
CA ALA A 187 14.82 -14.17 1.82
C ALA A 187 14.24 -15.58 1.93
N GLY A 188 15.10 -16.59 1.99
CA GLY A 188 14.69 -17.98 2.18
C GLY A 188 13.87 -18.20 3.48
N GLU A 189 14.24 -17.51 4.57
CA GLU A 189 13.48 -17.58 5.83
C GLU A 189 12.11 -16.87 5.73
N LEU A 190 12.01 -15.77 4.97
CA LEU A 190 10.74 -15.09 4.70
C LEU A 190 9.81 -15.95 3.84
N VAL A 191 10.32 -16.48 2.74
CA VAL A 191 9.54 -17.30 1.79
C VAL A 191 8.96 -18.54 2.48
N LYS A 192 9.73 -19.23 3.32
CA LYS A 192 9.25 -20.37 4.14
C LYS A 192 8.06 -20.02 5.00
N ARG A 193 7.96 -18.76 5.44
CA ARG A 193 6.88 -18.23 6.29
C ARG A 193 5.76 -17.54 5.50
N ARG A 194 5.85 -17.54 4.16
CA ARG A 194 4.93 -16.82 3.25
C ARG A 194 4.93 -15.32 3.48
N ILE A 195 6.06 -14.76 3.87
CA ILE A 195 6.29 -13.32 3.97
C ILE A 195 6.94 -12.88 2.66
N LEU A 196 6.50 -11.76 2.08
CA LEU A 196 7.03 -11.21 0.83
C LEU A 196 8.35 -10.48 1.07
N PRO A 197 9.50 -11.00 0.58
CA PRO A 197 10.71 -10.21 0.53
C PRO A 197 10.59 -9.15 -0.56
N SER A 198 10.90 -7.89 -0.24
CA SER A 198 10.84 -6.76 -1.17
C SER A 198 12.18 -6.05 -1.25
N ILE A 199 12.61 -5.69 -2.45
CA ILE A 199 13.82 -4.87 -2.64
C ILE A 199 13.47 -3.43 -2.30
N GLY A 200 14.22 -2.79 -1.43
CA GLY A 200 14.05 -1.37 -1.11
C GLY A 200 15.33 -0.79 -0.50
N HIS A 201 15.52 0.52 -0.67
CA HIS A 201 16.68 1.25 -0.15
C HIS A 201 18.01 0.57 -0.48
N SER A 202 18.26 0.37 -1.76
CA SER A 202 19.30 -0.53 -2.25
C SER A 202 20.03 0.04 -3.47
N ASP A 203 21.35 -0.20 -3.49
CA ASP A 203 22.26 0.12 -4.62
C ASP A 203 22.58 -1.09 -5.49
N ALA A 204 21.77 -2.16 -5.42
CA ALA A 204 22.04 -3.39 -6.16
C ALA A 204 22.17 -3.15 -7.67
N ASP A 205 23.19 -3.78 -8.28
CA ASP A 205 23.33 -3.94 -9.73
C ASP A 205 22.41 -5.09 -10.21
N SER A 206 22.13 -5.15 -11.51
CA SER A 206 21.24 -6.15 -12.12
C SER A 206 21.56 -7.59 -11.75
N ASP A 207 22.86 -7.95 -11.72
CA ASP A 207 23.28 -9.32 -11.36
C ASP A 207 22.89 -9.71 -9.93
N VAL A 208 22.90 -8.73 -9.02
CA VAL A 208 22.42 -8.90 -7.63
C VAL A 208 20.92 -9.06 -7.62
N VAL A 209 20.19 -8.23 -8.38
CA VAL A 209 18.73 -8.29 -8.45
C VAL A 209 18.25 -9.63 -9.02
N GLU A 210 18.92 -10.17 -10.04
CA GLU A 210 18.59 -11.49 -10.62
C GLU A 210 18.74 -12.62 -9.57
N ARG A 211 19.85 -12.63 -8.81
CA ARG A 211 20.03 -13.60 -7.72
C ARG A 211 19.00 -13.39 -6.60
N ALA A 212 18.73 -12.15 -6.22
CA ALA A 212 17.71 -11.84 -5.23
C ALA A 212 16.31 -12.29 -5.66
N TYR A 213 15.97 -12.10 -6.95
CA TYR A 213 14.71 -12.59 -7.50
C TYR A 213 14.60 -14.11 -7.40
N ALA A 214 15.65 -14.84 -7.74
CA ALA A 214 15.71 -16.29 -7.60
C ALA A 214 15.59 -16.74 -6.12
N ALA A 215 16.09 -15.93 -5.18
CA ALA A 215 15.97 -16.18 -3.73
C ALA A 215 14.59 -15.83 -3.16
N GLY A 216 13.73 -15.08 -3.91
CA GLY A 216 12.36 -14.76 -3.50
C GLY A 216 12.04 -13.28 -3.38
N PHE A 217 12.95 -12.36 -3.64
CA PHE A 217 12.66 -10.92 -3.72
C PHE A 217 11.88 -10.61 -5.01
N THR A 218 10.57 -10.79 -4.99
CA THR A 218 9.72 -10.68 -6.17
C THR A 218 8.98 -9.35 -6.30
N HIS A 219 9.31 -8.39 -5.43
CA HIS A 219 8.68 -7.08 -5.37
C HIS A 219 9.71 -5.98 -5.15
N VAL A 220 9.49 -4.80 -5.75
CA VAL A 220 10.31 -3.60 -5.52
C VAL A 220 9.48 -2.55 -4.81
N THR A 221 9.98 -2.10 -3.66
CA THR A 221 9.42 -1.06 -2.81
C THR A 221 9.62 0.29 -3.50
N HIS A 222 8.56 1.13 -3.52
CA HIS A 222 8.51 2.51 -4.06
C HIS A 222 9.55 2.79 -5.17
N LEU A 223 9.35 2.10 -6.31
CA LEU A 223 10.26 2.17 -7.48
C LEU A 223 10.63 3.62 -7.83
N TYR A 224 11.89 3.89 -8.08
CA TYR A 224 12.56 5.20 -8.24
C TYR A 224 12.92 5.93 -6.95
N SER A 225 12.35 5.58 -5.81
CA SER A 225 12.76 6.16 -4.53
C SER A 225 13.80 5.24 -3.88
N CYS A 226 15.00 5.77 -3.58
CA CYS A 226 16.08 5.01 -2.95
C CYS A 226 16.36 3.65 -3.62
N THR A 227 16.34 3.63 -4.95
CA THR A 227 16.62 2.46 -5.79
C THR A 227 17.60 2.82 -6.88
N SER A 228 18.60 1.97 -7.12
CA SER A 228 19.60 2.17 -8.19
C SER A 228 18.96 2.12 -9.58
N GLY A 229 19.47 2.96 -10.45
CA GLY A 229 19.19 2.90 -11.90
C GLY A 229 20.49 2.78 -12.69
N VAL A 230 20.42 3.05 -14.00
CA VAL A 230 21.62 3.04 -14.87
C VAL A 230 22.70 3.95 -14.31
N HIS A 231 23.84 3.41 -14.04
CA HIS A 231 25.01 4.16 -13.55
C HIS A 231 26.31 3.77 -14.26
N ARG A 232 27.39 4.46 -13.95
CA ARG A 232 28.73 4.24 -14.53
C ARG A 232 29.70 3.81 -13.46
N LYS A 233 30.45 2.71 -13.75
CA LYS A 233 31.55 2.22 -12.93
C LYS A 233 32.73 1.91 -13.86
N ASN A 234 33.85 2.60 -13.69
CA ASN A 234 35.04 2.46 -14.55
C ASN A 234 34.71 2.56 -16.05
N ALA A 235 33.98 3.61 -16.44
CA ALA A 235 33.48 3.90 -17.78
C ALA A 235 32.41 2.93 -18.34
N LEU A 236 32.23 1.74 -17.79
CA LEU A 236 31.18 0.78 -18.16
C LEU A 236 29.81 1.22 -17.64
N ARG A 237 28.76 0.79 -18.33
CA ARG A 237 27.37 0.99 -17.90
C ARG A 237 26.89 -0.24 -17.15
N TYR A 238 26.18 0.01 -16.04
CA TYR A 238 25.52 -1.02 -15.26
C TYR A 238 24.03 -0.67 -15.18
N ALA A 239 23.18 -1.68 -15.28
CA ALA A 239 21.77 -1.58 -14.97
C ALA A 239 21.57 -1.76 -13.45
N GLY A 240 20.63 -1.06 -12.90
CA GLY A 240 20.26 -1.17 -11.49
C GLY A 240 18.94 -1.90 -11.28
N ILE A 241 18.33 -1.64 -10.13
CA ILE A 241 17.04 -2.21 -9.72
C ILE A 241 15.93 -1.78 -10.68
N ILE A 242 15.92 -0.53 -11.12
CA ILE A 242 14.86 0.02 -11.99
C ILE A 242 14.80 -0.77 -13.30
N GLU A 243 15.94 -0.94 -13.98
CA GLU A 243 16.00 -1.67 -15.23
C GLU A 243 15.70 -3.17 -15.02
N SER A 244 16.19 -3.76 -13.94
CA SER A 244 15.92 -5.15 -13.60
C SER A 244 14.44 -5.39 -13.33
N ALA A 245 13.77 -4.48 -12.62
CA ALA A 245 12.34 -4.55 -12.39
C ALA A 245 11.53 -4.53 -13.70
N TYR A 246 12.02 -3.82 -14.70
CA TYR A 246 11.39 -3.77 -16.04
C TYR A 246 11.68 -5.02 -16.88
N LEU A 247 12.86 -5.60 -16.74
CA LEU A 247 13.29 -6.77 -17.52
C LEU A 247 12.74 -8.10 -16.98
N ILE A 248 12.52 -8.19 -15.66
CA ILE A 248 11.97 -9.38 -15.02
C ILE A 248 10.44 -9.31 -15.05
N ASP A 249 9.81 -10.04 -15.97
CA ASP A 249 8.36 -10.01 -16.18
C ASP A 249 7.57 -10.30 -14.90
N GLY A 250 7.97 -11.29 -14.11
CA GLY A 250 7.29 -11.68 -12.88
C GLY A 250 7.51 -10.74 -11.68
N MET A 251 8.45 -9.79 -11.76
CA MET A 251 8.70 -8.84 -10.68
C MET A 251 7.59 -7.80 -10.62
N THR A 252 7.00 -7.63 -9.46
CA THR A 252 6.02 -6.57 -9.19
C THR A 252 6.69 -5.34 -8.61
N VAL A 253 6.06 -4.20 -8.78
CA VAL A 253 6.56 -2.91 -8.26
C VAL A 253 5.45 -2.15 -7.56
N GLU A 254 5.81 -1.28 -6.63
CA GLU A 254 4.92 -0.25 -6.15
C GLU A 254 5.44 1.14 -6.50
N ILE A 255 4.53 2.10 -6.63
CA ILE A 255 4.85 3.49 -6.93
C ILE A 255 4.04 4.46 -6.07
N ILE A 256 4.67 5.56 -5.69
CA ILE A 256 4.03 6.70 -5.05
C ILE A 256 3.55 7.64 -6.15
N ALA A 257 2.28 7.49 -6.56
CA ALA A 257 1.71 8.22 -7.69
C ALA A 257 1.13 9.60 -7.30
N ASP A 258 1.79 10.30 -6.37
CA ASP A 258 1.35 11.63 -5.89
C ASP A 258 1.58 12.76 -6.91
N GLY A 259 2.30 12.48 -8.02
CA GLY A 259 2.67 13.43 -9.05
C GLY A 259 3.89 14.30 -8.71
N ILE A 260 4.53 14.03 -7.55
CA ILE A 260 5.69 14.76 -7.02
C ILE A 260 6.89 13.80 -6.91
N HIS A 261 6.73 12.66 -6.23
CA HIS A 261 7.75 11.60 -6.21
C HIS A 261 8.07 11.12 -7.62
N LEU A 262 7.02 10.87 -8.42
CA LEU A 262 7.15 10.51 -9.82
C LEU A 262 6.43 11.53 -10.70
N PRO A 263 7.16 12.23 -11.58
CA PRO A 263 6.54 13.12 -12.57
C PRO A 263 5.69 12.30 -13.56
N PRO A 264 4.75 12.94 -14.28
CA PRO A 264 3.83 12.27 -15.21
C PRO A 264 4.49 11.31 -16.21
N ALA A 265 5.68 11.68 -16.69
CA ALA A 265 6.44 10.86 -17.65
C ALA A 265 6.88 9.51 -17.05
N LEU A 266 7.31 9.50 -15.77
CA LEU A 266 7.72 8.27 -15.09
C LEU A 266 6.52 7.43 -14.69
N LEU A 267 5.41 8.02 -14.22
CA LEU A 267 4.16 7.30 -13.97
C LEU A 267 3.70 6.55 -15.22
N LYS A 268 3.72 7.25 -16.37
CA LYS A 268 3.35 6.66 -17.67
C LYS A 268 4.34 5.56 -18.11
N LEU A 269 5.64 5.74 -17.86
CA LEU A 269 6.67 4.77 -18.22
C LEU A 269 6.48 3.47 -17.45
N VAL A 270 6.30 3.53 -16.12
CA VAL A 270 6.06 2.35 -15.27
C VAL A 270 4.81 1.61 -15.75
N TYR A 271 3.69 2.32 -15.93
CA TYR A 271 2.46 1.70 -16.40
C TYR A 271 2.63 1.05 -17.79
N LYS A 272 3.32 1.72 -18.72
CA LYS A 272 3.53 1.21 -20.08
C LYS A 272 4.33 -0.11 -20.09
N ILE A 273 5.28 -0.28 -19.17
CA ILE A 273 6.16 -1.44 -19.13
C ILE A 273 5.59 -2.55 -18.26
N LYS A 274 5.15 -2.23 -17.04
CA LYS A 274 4.67 -3.22 -16.06
C LYS A 274 3.19 -3.49 -16.12
N GLY A 275 2.40 -2.54 -16.61
CA GLY A 275 0.94 -2.65 -16.67
C GLY A 275 0.26 -2.65 -15.29
N ALA A 276 -1.07 -2.61 -15.29
CA ALA A 276 -1.86 -2.55 -14.07
C ALA A 276 -1.71 -3.80 -13.19
N GLY A 277 -1.45 -4.97 -13.79
CA GLY A 277 -1.32 -6.23 -13.06
C GLY A 277 0.00 -6.38 -12.29
N HIS A 278 1.04 -5.57 -12.54
CA HIS A 278 2.34 -5.68 -11.87
C HIS A 278 2.76 -4.39 -11.16
N THR A 279 1.88 -3.37 -11.15
CA THR A 279 2.15 -2.10 -10.48
C THR A 279 1.10 -1.86 -9.40
N ALA A 280 1.51 -1.74 -8.15
CA ALA A 280 0.67 -1.32 -7.04
C ALA A 280 0.80 0.19 -6.81
N LEU A 281 -0.29 0.88 -6.51
CA LEU A 281 -0.28 2.23 -5.97
C LEU A 281 -0.18 2.14 -4.45
N VAL A 282 0.78 2.83 -3.87
CA VAL A 282 0.94 2.94 -2.42
C VAL A 282 1.06 4.40 -2.02
N THR A 283 0.57 4.72 -0.84
CA THR A 283 0.68 6.10 -0.36
C THR A 283 2.08 6.40 0.15
N ASP A 284 2.73 5.45 0.78
CA ASP A 284 3.94 5.74 1.58
C ASP A 284 3.71 6.97 2.49
N SER A 285 2.47 7.11 2.96
CA SER A 285 2.05 8.28 3.71
C SER A 285 2.58 8.24 5.13
N MET A 286 2.96 9.42 5.62
CA MET A 286 3.39 9.60 6.99
C MET A 286 2.29 10.28 7.81
N ARG A 287 2.50 10.49 9.12
CA ARG A 287 1.50 11.03 10.06
C ARG A 287 0.77 12.29 9.59
N ALA A 288 1.37 13.12 8.73
CA ALA A 288 0.76 14.35 8.26
C ALA A 288 -0.25 14.16 7.11
N ALA A 289 -0.42 12.94 6.58
CA ALA A 289 -1.48 12.69 5.61
C ALA A 289 -2.86 13.01 6.21
N GLY A 290 -3.67 13.78 5.49
CA GLY A 290 -4.95 14.29 5.97
C GLY A 290 -4.85 15.42 7.01
N MET A 291 -3.66 16.03 7.21
CA MET A 291 -3.41 17.14 8.10
C MET A 291 -2.97 18.38 7.29
N PRO A 292 -3.06 19.60 7.87
CA PRO A 292 -2.48 20.80 7.27
C PRO A 292 -0.97 20.70 7.09
N GLU A 293 -0.43 21.45 6.11
CA GLU A 293 1.00 21.60 5.91
C GLU A 293 1.70 22.23 7.12
N GLY A 294 2.99 22.00 7.27
CA GLY A 294 3.83 22.53 8.35
C GLY A 294 4.85 21.53 8.87
N LYS A 295 5.38 21.81 10.05
CA LYS A 295 6.33 20.91 10.72
C LYS A 295 5.65 19.62 11.16
N SER A 296 6.33 18.49 10.98
CA SER A 296 5.87 17.17 11.38
C SER A 296 7.04 16.27 11.78
N ILE A 297 6.76 15.00 12.06
CA ILE A 297 7.75 13.99 12.47
C ILE A 297 7.51 12.74 11.64
N LEU A 298 8.56 12.18 11.02
CA LEU A 298 8.54 10.84 10.43
C LEU A 298 8.98 9.82 11.49
N GLY A 299 8.24 8.70 11.62
CA GLY A 299 8.49 7.70 12.66
C GLY A 299 7.84 8.06 13.99
N SER A 300 8.28 7.42 15.09
CA SER A 300 7.67 7.60 16.41
C SER A 300 7.83 9.03 16.95
N LYS A 301 6.88 9.48 17.77
CA LYS A 301 6.98 10.76 18.48
C LYS A 301 8.21 10.85 19.40
N LYS A 302 8.72 9.72 19.87
CA LYS A 302 9.87 9.68 20.79
C LYS A 302 11.21 9.84 20.06
N ASN A 303 11.37 9.16 18.92
CA ASN A 303 12.66 9.00 18.26
C ASN A 303 12.62 9.36 16.78
N GLY A 304 11.48 9.88 16.27
CA GLY A 304 11.32 10.23 14.87
C GLY A 304 12.12 11.46 14.45
N ILE A 305 12.18 11.68 13.16
CA ILE A 305 12.94 12.75 12.52
C ILE A 305 12.02 13.91 12.19
N GLU A 306 12.43 15.16 12.50
CA GLU A 306 11.68 16.36 12.10
C GLU A 306 11.64 16.45 10.56
N VAL A 307 10.46 16.73 10.02
CA VAL A 307 10.21 16.94 8.59
C VAL A 307 9.33 18.16 8.39
N ILE A 308 9.28 18.65 7.14
CA ILE A 308 8.42 19.76 6.75
C ILE A 308 7.48 19.29 5.65
N VAL A 309 6.19 19.51 5.84
CA VAL A 309 5.16 19.30 4.80
C VAL A 309 4.93 20.63 4.10
N GLU A 310 5.27 20.69 2.85
CA GLU A 310 5.07 21.83 1.96
C GLU A 310 4.87 21.34 0.52
N ASP A 311 4.16 22.09 -0.32
CA ASP A 311 3.88 21.69 -1.71
C ASP A 311 3.22 20.31 -1.81
N SER A 312 2.39 19.95 -0.84
CA SER A 312 1.69 18.65 -0.77
C SER A 312 2.60 17.42 -0.71
N VAL A 313 3.81 17.56 -0.15
CA VAL A 313 4.76 16.45 0.08
C VAL A 313 5.58 16.70 1.34
N ALA A 314 6.01 15.62 2.02
CA ALA A 314 6.91 15.72 3.15
C ALA A 314 8.37 15.72 2.68
N LYS A 315 9.19 16.58 3.27
CA LYS A 315 10.61 16.78 2.93
C LYS A 315 11.46 16.81 4.19
N MET A 316 12.72 16.41 4.08
CA MET A 316 13.71 16.71 5.11
C MET A 316 13.86 18.23 5.27
N PRO A 317 14.20 18.76 6.47
CA PRO A 317 14.32 20.20 6.71
C PRO A 317 15.29 20.92 5.78
N ASP A 318 16.34 20.23 5.33
CA ASP A 318 17.32 20.74 4.36
C ASP A 318 16.93 20.56 2.89
N ARG A 319 15.74 19.95 2.62
CA ARG A 319 15.20 19.61 1.29
C ARG A 319 16.10 18.65 0.49
N SER A 320 16.95 17.90 1.14
CA SER A 320 17.84 16.93 0.49
C SER A 320 17.09 15.74 -0.11
N CYS A 321 15.98 15.32 0.52
CA CYS A 321 15.12 14.24 0.02
C CYS A 321 13.68 14.37 0.54
N PHE A 322 12.78 13.61 -0.08
CA PHE A 322 11.43 13.40 0.45
C PHE A 322 11.47 12.50 1.68
N ALA A 323 10.44 12.60 2.52
CA ALA A 323 10.35 11.90 3.80
C ALA A 323 8.98 11.21 3.93
N GLY A 324 8.77 10.19 3.10
CA GLY A 324 7.46 9.66 2.82
C GLY A 324 6.55 10.66 2.10
N SER A 325 5.27 10.40 2.04
CA SER A 325 4.30 11.27 1.39
C SER A 325 3.21 11.78 2.34
N VAL A 326 2.36 12.65 1.83
CA VAL A 326 1.06 13.02 2.43
C VAL A 326 -0.08 12.70 1.49
N ALA A 327 0.16 11.83 0.51
CA ALA A 327 -0.83 11.43 -0.47
C ALA A 327 -1.90 10.53 0.14
N THR A 328 -3.08 10.56 -0.48
CA THR A 328 -4.21 9.69 -0.19
C THR A 328 -4.48 8.79 -1.40
N THR A 329 -5.07 7.62 -1.21
CA THR A 329 -5.19 6.64 -2.31
C THR A 329 -6.07 7.15 -3.46
N ASP A 330 -7.14 7.91 -3.17
CA ASP A 330 -7.95 8.56 -4.19
C ASP A 330 -7.12 9.54 -5.05
N ARG A 331 -6.20 10.29 -4.43
CA ARG A 331 -5.25 11.17 -5.16
C ARG A 331 -4.34 10.36 -6.08
N LEU A 332 -3.84 9.20 -5.63
CA LEU A 332 -2.99 8.34 -6.47
C LEU A 332 -3.75 7.85 -7.69
N VAL A 333 -4.98 7.34 -7.52
CA VAL A 333 -5.84 6.88 -8.61
C VAL A 333 -6.14 8.04 -9.57
N ARG A 334 -6.51 9.20 -9.04
CA ARG A 334 -6.79 10.43 -9.82
C ARG A 334 -5.59 10.84 -10.66
N ASN A 335 -4.39 10.79 -10.09
CA ASN A 335 -3.15 11.16 -10.78
C ASN A 335 -2.79 10.15 -11.89
N MET A 336 -2.99 8.86 -11.67
CA MET A 336 -2.78 7.87 -12.74
C MET A 336 -3.71 8.14 -13.93
N VAL A 337 -4.97 8.48 -13.69
CA VAL A 337 -5.91 8.83 -14.75
C VAL A 337 -5.50 10.15 -15.42
N ASN A 338 -5.34 11.22 -14.64
CA ASN A 338 -5.22 12.59 -15.18
C ASN A 338 -3.81 12.92 -15.68
N LEU A 339 -2.75 12.41 -15.04
CA LEU A 339 -1.37 12.72 -15.36
C LEU A 339 -0.71 11.67 -16.25
N ALA A 340 -1.00 10.40 -16.03
CA ALA A 340 -0.42 9.30 -16.78
C ALA A 340 -1.30 8.80 -17.95
N GLY A 341 -2.59 9.19 -17.99
CA GLY A 341 -3.53 8.77 -19.04
C GLY A 341 -3.92 7.29 -18.94
N VAL A 342 -3.89 6.73 -17.73
CA VAL A 342 -4.30 5.36 -17.44
C VAL A 342 -5.84 5.27 -17.42
N SER A 343 -6.42 4.16 -17.89
CA SER A 343 -7.86 3.97 -17.77
C SER A 343 -8.30 3.93 -16.30
N LEU A 344 -9.53 4.36 -16.01
CA LEU A 344 -10.05 4.33 -14.63
C LEU A 344 -10.06 2.89 -14.07
N THR A 345 -10.40 1.90 -14.88
CA THR A 345 -10.37 0.48 -14.49
C THR A 345 -8.98 0.01 -14.08
N ASP A 346 -7.97 0.36 -14.88
CA ASP A 346 -6.58 0.00 -14.56
C ASP A 346 -6.05 0.75 -13.34
N ALA A 347 -6.36 2.03 -13.20
CA ALA A 347 -5.95 2.81 -12.02
C ALA A 347 -6.59 2.26 -10.73
N VAL A 348 -7.87 1.88 -10.77
CA VAL A 348 -8.54 1.19 -9.66
C VAL A 348 -7.90 -0.17 -9.39
N LYS A 349 -7.61 -0.96 -10.43
CA LYS A 349 -6.92 -2.25 -10.30
C LYS A 349 -5.55 -2.12 -9.62
N MET A 350 -4.78 -1.11 -10.01
CA MET A 350 -3.48 -0.80 -9.40
C MET A 350 -3.60 -0.41 -7.91
N ALA A 351 -4.73 0.13 -7.49
CA ALA A 351 -5.00 0.52 -6.10
C ALA A 351 -5.79 -0.53 -5.29
N SER A 352 -6.23 -1.64 -5.89
CA SER A 352 -7.12 -2.61 -5.23
C SER A 352 -6.67 -4.07 -5.43
N GLU A 353 -6.96 -4.66 -6.58
CA GLU A 353 -6.68 -6.08 -6.86
C GLU A 353 -5.18 -6.38 -6.87
N THR A 354 -4.38 -5.53 -7.51
CA THR A 354 -2.94 -5.75 -7.65
C THR A 354 -2.22 -5.74 -6.30
N PRO A 355 -2.35 -4.73 -5.41
CA PRO A 355 -1.73 -4.77 -4.09
C PRO A 355 -2.26 -5.91 -3.22
N ALA A 356 -3.57 -6.23 -3.27
CA ALA A 356 -4.13 -7.38 -2.53
C ALA A 356 -3.47 -8.69 -2.96
N ARG A 357 -3.29 -8.91 -4.26
CA ARG A 357 -2.64 -10.10 -4.80
C ARG A 357 -1.15 -10.17 -4.44
N ILE A 358 -0.43 -9.05 -4.48
CA ILE A 358 1.00 -8.98 -4.13
C ILE A 358 1.24 -9.51 -2.70
N ILE A 359 0.39 -9.16 -1.75
CA ILE A 359 0.50 -9.63 -0.35
C ILE A 359 -0.28 -10.93 -0.07
N GLY A 360 -0.84 -11.58 -1.09
CA GLY A 360 -1.56 -12.85 -0.95
C GLY A 360 -2.95 -12.75 -0.29
N SER A 361 -3.57 -11.56 -0.27
CA SER A 361 -4.92 -11.35 0.28
C SER A 361 -6.00 -11.65 -0.77
N SER A 362 -6.43 -12.90 -0.84
CA SER A 362 -7.36 -13.40 -1.88
C SER A 362 -8.80 -12.92 -1.73
N ASN A 363 -9.19 -12.43 -0.55
CA ASN A 363 -10.56 -12.00 -0.25
C ASN A 363 -10.79 -10.49 -0.42
N LYS A 364 -9.80 -9.74 -0.92
CA LYS A 364 -9.83 -8.29 -1.10
C LYS A 364 -9.68 -7.89 -2.57
N GLY A 365 -9.90 -6.63 -2.89
CA GLY A 365 -9.47 -5.97 -4.11
C GLY A 365 -10.37 -6.15 -5.34
N SER A 366 -11.49 -6.87 -5.27
CA SER A 366 -12.48 -6.92 -6.36
C SER A 366 -13.90 -7.14 -5.84
N LEU A 367 -14.90 -6.89 -6.70
CA LEU A 367 -16.33 -7.07 -6.39
C LEU A 367 -16.84 -8.48 -6.73
N GLU A 368 -15.97 -9.48 -6.71
CA GLU A 368 -16.32 -10.86 -7.01
C GLU A 368 -17.07 -11.52 -5.85
N ARG A 369 -17.94 -12.47 -6.21
CA ARG A 369 -18.73 -13.24 -5.25
C ARG A 369 -17.85 -13.94 -4.21
N GLY A 370 -18.22 -13.78 -2.94
CA GLY A 370 -17.55 -14.41 -1.80
C GLY A 370 -16.40 -13.60 -1.21
N LYS A 371 -15.91 -12.57 -1.92
CA LYS A 371 -14.94 -11.62 -1.36
C LYS A 371 -15.59 -10.72 -0.30
N ASP A 372 -14.79 -10.03 0.46
CA ASP A 372 -15.26 -9.06 1.44
C ASP A 372 -15.99 -7.92 0.73
N ALA A 373 -17.09 -7.47 1.32
CA ALA A 373 -17.85 -6.34 0.83
C ALA A 373 -17.13 -5.01 1.19
N ASP A 374 -15.94 -4.86 0.65
CA ASP A 374 -15.13 -3.65 0.70
C ASP A 374 -15.43 -2.86 -0.56
N ILE A 375 -16.25 -1.82 -0.41
CA ILE A 375 -16.85 -1.09 -1.52
C ILE A 375 -16.67 0.40 -1.28
N ILE A 376 -16.36 1.12 -2.35
CA ILE A 376 -16.34 2.59 -2.31
C ILE A 376 -17.24 3.16 -3.41
N MET A 377 -17.78 4.33 -3.15
CA MET A 377 -18.47 5.12 -4.15
C MET A 377 -17.76 6.47 -4.30
N PHE A 378 -17.58 6.92 -5.54
CA PHE A 378 -16.94 8.20 -5.83
C PHE A 378 -17.54 8.85 -7.11
N ASP A 379 -17.32 10.16 -7.24
CA ASP A 379 -17.78 10.94 -8.38
C ASP A 379 -16.81 10.88 -9.59
N GLU A 380 -17.13 11.65 -10.64
CA GLU A 380 -16.31 11.76 -11.86
C GLU A 380 -14.89 12.30 -11.61
N ASN A 381 -14.68 13.02 -10.51
CA ASN A 381 -13.39 13.55 -10.12
C ASN A 381 -12.63 12.62 -9.18
N ILE A 382 -13.15 11.40 -8.98
CA ILE A 382 -12.60 10.41 -8.04
C ILE A 382 -12.60 10.98 -6.60
N HIS A 383 -13.67 11.69 -6.23
CA HIS A 383 -13.94 12.13 -4.88
C HIS A 383 -14.76 11.06 -4.18
N VAL A 384 -14.21 10.48 -3.13
CA VAL A 384 -14.87 9.38 -2.41
C VAL A 384 -16.01 9.93 -1.57
N THR A 385 -17.20 9.39 -1.77
CA THR A 385 -18.43 9.83 -1.09
C THR A 385 -18.98 8.80 -0.11
N SER A 386 -18.64 7.52 -0.27
CA SER A 386 -19.04 6.47 0.67
C SER A 386 -18.04 5.34 0.68
N VAL A 387 -17.81 4.75 1.85
CA VAL A 387 -16.90 3.64 2.05
C VAL A 387 -17.51 2.58 2.94
N PHE A 388 -17.49 1.35 2.45
CA PHE A 388 -17.94 0.17 3.18
C PHE A 388 -16.75 -0.77 3.41
N VAL A 389 -16.56 -1.20 4.64
CA VAL A 389 -15.58 -2.21 5.02
C VAL A 389 -16.33 -3.43 5.57
N LYS A 390 -16.16 -4.57 4.91
CA LYS A 390 -16.92 -5.80 5.22
C LYS A 390 -18.43 -5.53 5.32
N GLY A 391 -18.95 -4.74 4.37
CA GLY A 391 -20.36 -4.40 4.28
C GLY A 391 -20.88 -3.39 5.29
N LYS A 392 -20.06 -2.88 6.19
CA LYS A 392 -20.40 -1.82 7.13
C LYS A 392 -19.92 -0.48 6.61
N GLU A 393 -20.81 0.49 6.55
CA GLU A 393 -20.49 1.86 6.18
C GLU A 393 -19.61 2.52 7.26
N VAL A 394 -18.42 2.93 6.89
CA VAL A 394 -17.42 3.55 7.80
C VAL A 394 -17.20 5.01 7.48
N PHE A 395 -17.61 5.45 6.29
CA PHE A 395 -17.62 6.83 5.86
C PHE A 395 -18.77 7.06 4.87
N GLY A 396 -19.47 8.21 4.97
CA GLY A 396 -20.54 8.66 4.07
C GLY A 396 -20.73 10.16 4.19
N GLU A 397 -20.86 10.86 3.03
CA GLU A 397 -21.22 12.28 2.92
C GLU A 397 -22.72 12.45 2.72
#